data_e2dcae557aaa7a905e6f57634344d272
#
_entry.id   e2dcae557aaa7a905e6f57634344d272
#
_cell.length_a   1.000
_cell.length_b   1.000
_cell.length_c   1.000
_cell.angle_alpha   90.00
_cell.angle_beta   90.00
_cell.angle_gamma   90.00
#
_symmetry.space_group_name_H-M   'P 1'
#
loop_
_entity.id
_entity.type
_entity.pdbx_description
1 polymer ?
#
loop_
_entity_poly.entity_id
_entity_poly.type
_entity_poly.pdbx_seq_one_letter_code
_entity_poly.pdbx_strand_id
1 'polypeptide(L)'
;MDLTNQSRRIKMNRIAFIVLAVLQLRVSLAACDTADYSNSSPVELLQAYIQINTTTYNDLSEAVEFWKKLAVLADVPVNVYEIVEGFPIVVLKWAGADSSQHSIMLNSHMDVVPAALEDGWTYDPFSGHIDENNVMYGRGTQDMKSVSIQYYTALRRLKENNVTLLRDVYMTLMPDEEVGAEAGMIPFLESEEFAAMNVGIELDEGTSFPLPVIAVFYQDKVVWQIKVDCHGVSAHGSTFPATNETATGKCRNVMNKFFEFRDEQYELAKVAPPNDAGGYTSVNINKINGGTANNVIPSLISLTIDIRLGTTVNEEQMDAKIRQMIAESGSNITFSYILKNPQSPATIVNASNPYWNAVTSAAEELGVQLLATIPPGSTDARHVRNAGYPALGLSPMPNTELLLHAVNERLAMDTFLDGIDLYEKIIDNLANIPADYTAEDGTEYLKVTAR
;
A
#
# COMPACT_ATOMS: atom_id res chain seq x y z
N MET A 1 -63.41 10.11 -16.55
CA MET A 1 -62.41 9.20 -17.19
C MET A 1 -61.05 9.76 -16.91
N ASP A 2 -60.12 9.23 -16.22
CA ASP A 2 -60.06 8.15 -15.22
C ASP A 2 -58.66 8.33 -14.59
N LEU A 3 -58.60 9.16 -13.54
CA LEU A 3 -57.38 9.41 -12.77
C LEU A 3 -56.99 8.21 -11.87
N THR A 4 -57.88 7.21 -11.78
CA THR A 4 -57.68 6.01 -10.95
C THR A 4 -56.84 4.92 -11.64
N ASN A 5 -56.82 4.88 -12.97
CA ASN A 5 -56.06 3.87 -13.72
C ASN A 5 -54.58 4.23 -13.90
N GLN A 6 -54.23 5.51 -13.89
CA GLN A 6 -52.82 5.94 -13.94
C GLN A 6 -52.09 5.69 -12.62
N SER A 7 -52.73 5.88 -11.49
CA SER A 7 -52.19 5.64 -10.15
C SER A 7 -51.92 4.15 -9.88
N ARG A 8 -52.75 3.26 -10.39
CA ARG A 8 -52.58 1.80 -10.29
C ARG A 8 -51.41 1.29 -11.16
N ARG A 9 -51.22 1.84 -12.38
CA ARG A 9 -50.08 1.48 -13.24
C ARG A 9 -48.74 1.94 -12.66
N ILE A 10 -48.67 3.10 -12.03
CA ILE A 10 -47.45 3.61 -11.40
C ILE A 10 -47.10 2.79 -10.15
N LYS A 11 -48.09 2.35 -9.35
CA LYS A 11 -47.83 1.46 -8.19
C LYS A 11 -47.39 0.05 -8.61
N MET A 12 -47.97 -0.53 -9.65
CA MET A 12 -47.57 -1.84 -10.15
C MET A 12 -46.15 -1.81 -10.73
N ASN A 13 -45.74 -0.78 -11.46
CA ASN A 13 -44.40 -0.65 -11.98
C ASN A 13 -43.33 -0.46 -10.85
N ARG A 14 -43.68 0.25 -9.76
CA ARG A 14 -42.78 0.40 -8.61
C ARG A 14 -42.59 -0.93 -7.84
N ILE A 15 -43.67 -1.71 -7.69
CA ILE A 15 -43.59 -3.02 -7.03
C ILE A 15 -42.81 -4.03 -7.89
N ALA A 16 -43.01 -4.00 -9.22
CA ALA A 16 -42.24 -4.83 -10.13
C ALA A 16 -40.73 -4.47 -10.13
N PHE A 17 -40.38 -3.18 -10.06
CA PHE A 17 -38.97 -2.74 -9.95
C PHE A 17 -38.32 -3.14 -8.61
N ILE A 18 -39.05 -3.04 -7.50
CA ILE A 18 -38.56 -3.42 -6.18
C ILE A 18 -38.38 -4.95 -6.11
N VAL A 19 -39.31 -5.72 -6.68
CA VAL A 19 -39.21 -7.19 -6.73
C VAL A 19 -38.07 -7.65 -7.65
N LEU A 20 -37.82 -6.98 -8.80
CA LEU A 20 -36.67 -7.27 -9.66
C LEU A 20 -35.34 -6.91 -8.99
N ALA A 21 -35.27 -5.76 -8.31
CA ALA A 21 -34.08 -5.34 -7.56
C ALA A 21 -33.78 -6.29 -6.38
N VAL A 22 -34.81 -6.73 -5.65
CA VAL A 22 -34.65 -7.71 -4.55
C VAL A 22 -34.28 -9.13 -5.09
N LEU A 23 -34.79 -9.51 -6.28
CA LEU A 23 -34.37 -10.77 -6.91
C LEU A 23 -32.92 -10.69 -7.46
N GLN A 24 -32.52 -9.55 -8.02
CA GLN A 24 -31.13 -9.34 -8.45
C GLN A 24 -30.16 -9.28 -7.26
N LEU A 25 -30.54 -8.64 -6.14
CA LEU A 25 -29.74 -8.69 -4.91
C LEU A 25 -29.66 -10.13 -4.32
N ARG A 26 -30.76 -10.90 -4.37
CA ARG A 26 -30.73 -12.31 -3.91
C ARG A 26 -29.95 -13.24 -4.83
N VAL A 27 -29.91 -12.97 -6.13
CA VAL A 27 -29.10 -13.74 -7.09
C VAL A 27 -27.60 -13.40 -6.92
N SER A 28 -27.25 -12.15 -6.61
CA SER A 28 -25.88 -11.76 -6.29
C SER A 28 -25.39 -12.34 -4.95
N LEU A 29 -26.24 -12.34 -3.92
CA LEU A 29 -25.93 -12.97 -2.62
C LEU A 29 -25.87 -14.52 -2.69
N ALA A 30 -26.60 -15.15 -3.59
CA ALA A 30 -26.58 -16.61 -3.77
C ALA A 30 -25.36 -17.09 -4.59
N ALA A 31 -24.75 -16.24 -5.42
CA ALA A 31 -23.55 -16.59 -6.19
C ALA A 31 -22.27 -16.57 -5.35
N CYS A 32 -22.22 -15.76 -4.28
CA CYS A 32 -21.05 -15.67 -3.38
C CYS A 32 -20.95 -16.85 -2.41
N ASP A 33 -22.05 -17.55 -2.14
CA ASP A 33 -22.11 -18.61 -1.11
C ASP A 33 -21.72 -20.01 -1.61
N THR A 34 -21.39 -20.18 -2.89
CA THR A 34 -21.13 -21.50 -3.51
C THR A 34 -19.67 -21.74 -3.94
N ALA A 35 -18.80 -20.75 -3.89
CA ALA A 35 -17.40 -20.93 -4.29
C ALA A 35 -16.68 -21.86 -3.30
N ASP A 36 -16.29 -23.04 -3.78
CA ASP A 36 -15.49 -24.04 -3.07
C ASP A 36 -14.05 -24.00 -3.57
N TYR A 37 -13.14 -23.57 -2.72
CA TYR A 37 -11.70 -23.45 -3.01
C TYR A 37 -10.89 -24.67 -2.57
N SER A 38 -11.53 -25.76 -2.11
CA SER A 38 -10.86 -26.91 -1.48
C SER A 38 -9.84 -27.59 -2.40
N ASN A 39 -10.05 -27.54 -3.72
CA ASN A 39 -9.16 -28.12 -4.72
C ASN A 39 -8.48 -27.08 -5.61
N SER A 40 -8.59 -25.78 -5.27
CA SER A 40 -7.99 -24.72 -6.08
C SER A 40 -6.48 -24.69 -5.92
N SER A 41 -5.78 -24.59 -7.04
CA SER A 41 -4.35 -24.28 -7.09
C SER A 41 -4.08 -22.85 -6.61
N PRO A 42 -2.85 -22.51 -6.22
CA PRO A 42 -2.50 -21.15 -5.86
C PRO A 42 -2.82 -20.12 -6.96
N VAL A 43 -2.65 -20.49 -8.23
CA VAL A 43 -2.97 -19.64 -9.39
C VAL A 43 -4.48 -19.38 -9.49
N GLU A 44 -5.31 -20.40 -9.28
CA GLU A 44 -6.77 -20.25 -9.27
C GLU A 44 -7.25 -19.44 -8.06
N LEU A 45 -6.59 -19.54 -6.91
CA LEU A 45 -6.87 -18.70 -5.75
C LEU A 45 -6.54 -17.22 -6.03
N LEU A 46 -5.38 -16.96 -6.65
CA LEU A 46 -5.02 -15.60 -7.05
C LEU A 46 -6.02 -15.05 -8.07
N GLN A 47 -6.37 -15.85 -9.09
CA GLN A 47 -7.36 -15.45 -10.09
C GLN A 47 -8.71 -15.10 -9.46
N ALA A 48 -9.20 -15.95 -8.56
CA ALA A 48 -10.44 -15.68 -7.82
C ALA A 48 -10.35 -14.41 -6.98
N TYR A 49 -9.22 -14.15 -6.34
CA TYR A 49 -9.02 -12.94 -5.54
C TYR A 49 -8.90 -11.67 -6.39
N ILE A 50 -8.27 -11.73 -7.57
CA ILE A 50 -8.23 -10.61 -8.53
C ILE A 50 -9.64 -10.28 -9.03
N GLN A 51 -10.51 -11.28 -9.20
CA GLN A 51 -11.89 -11.08 -9.67
C GLN A 51 -12.79 -10.35 -8.65
N ILE A 52 -12.40 -10.31 -7.39
CA ILE A 52 -13.08 -9.50 -6.38
C ILE A 52 -12.61 -8.04 -6.54
N ASN A 53 -13.52 -7.15 -6.94
CA ASN A 53 -13.19 -5.73 -7.10
C ASN A 53 -13.13 -5.03 -5.75
N THR A 54 -11.92 -4.89 -5.23
CA THR A 54 -11.60 -4.20 -3.98
C THR A 54 -11.03 -2.81 -4.20
N THR A 55 -11.44 -2.12 -5.26
CA THR A 55 -11.04 -0.72 -5.49
C THR A 55 -11.30 0.12 -4.24
N THR A 56 -10.36 0.96 -3.90
CA THR A 56 -10.39 1.86 -2.73
C THR A 56 -11.77 2.47 -2.51
N TYR A 57 -12.29 2.40 -1.29
CA TYR A 57 -13.63 2.80 -0.86
C TYR A 57 -14.80 1.93 -1.37
N ASN A 58 -14.54 0.84 -2.10
CA ASN A 58 -15.57 -0.15 -2.37
C ASN A 58 -15.89 -0.99 -1.12
N ASP A 59 -17.03 -1.67 -1.15
CA ASP A 59 -17.38 -2.67 -0.14
C ASP A 59 -16.40 -3.85 -0.19
N LEU A 60 -15.72 -4.14 0.91
CA LEU A 60 -14.75 -5.22 1.04
C LEU A 60 -15.37 -6.53 1.53
N SER A 61 -16.68 -6.61 1.71
CA SER A 61 -17.36 -7.78 2.28
C SER A 61 -17.09 -9.07 1.51
N GLU A 62 -17.01 -9.01 0.18
CA GLU A 62 -16.69 -10.16 -0.66
C GLU A 62 -15.25 -10.67 -0.44
N ALA A 63 -14.29 -9.76 -0.28
CA ALA A 63 -12.91 -10.10 0.05
C ALA A 63 -12.81 -10.70 1.46
N VAL A 64 -13.53 -10.15 2.44
CA VAL A 64 -13.60 -10.70 3.80
C VAL A 64 -14.15 -12.12 3.80
N GLU A 65 -15.23 -12.39 3.07
CA GLU A 65 -15.81 -13.75 2.96
C GLU A 65 -14.88 -14.71 2.21
N PHE A 66 -14.14 -14.24 1.19
CA PHE A 66 -13.10 -15.03 0.55
C PHE A 66 -12.05 -15.49 1.56
N TRP A 67 -11.51 -14.57 2.36
CA TRP A 67 -10.49 -14.90 3.36
C TRP A 67 -11.01 -15.77 4.50
N LYS A 68 -12.25 -15.60 4.94
CA LYS A 68 -12.89 -16.51 5.90
C LYS A 68 -12.96 -17.95 5.37
N LYS A 69 -13.32 -18.13 4.09
CA LYS A 69 -13.33 -19.45 3.44
C LYS A 69 -11.93 -20.06 3.39
N LEU A 70 -10.91 -19.26 3.04
CA LEU A 70 -9.52 -19.73 3.05
C LEU A 70 -9.04 -20.11 4.46
N ALA A 71 -9.40 -19.35 5.48
CA ALA A 71 -9.08 -19.69 6.87
C ALA A 71 -9.69 -21.03 7.29
N VAL A 72 -10.94 -21.31 6.92
CA VAL A 72 -11.58 -22.61 7.13
C VAL A 72 -10.84 -23.74 6.43
N LEU A 73 -10.40 -23.54 5.18
CA LEU A 73 -9.64 -24.55 4.42
C LEU A 73 -8.26 -24.82 5.02
N ALA A 74 -7.60 -23.81 5.59
CA ALA A 74 -6.33 -23.97 6.28
C ALA A 74 -6.53 -24.48 7.73
N ASP A 75 -7.76 -24.59 8.21
CA ASP A 75 -8.11 -24.93 9.60
C ASP A 75 -7.36 -24.04 10.59
N VAL A 76 -7.52 -22.70 10.42
CA VAL A 76 -6.92 -21.67 11.28
C VAL A 76 -7.99 -20.67 11.75
N PRO A 77 -7.83 -20.09 12.96
CA PRO A 77 -8.67 -19.01 13.40
C PRO A 77 -8.58 -17.78 12.49
N VAL A 78 -9.73 -17.14 12.29
CA VAL A 78 -9.82 -15.85 11.61
C VAL A 78 -10.66 -14.88 12.43
N ASN A 79 -10.17 -13.67 12.61
CA ASN A 79 -10.89 -12.56 13.20
C ASN A 79 -11.07 -11.45 12.18
N VAL A 80 -12.16 -10.73 12.28
CA VAL A 80 -12.41 -9.52 11.49
C VAL A 80 -12.67 -8.39 12.48
N TYR A 81 -11.84 -7.38 12.43
CA TYR A 81 -11.93 -6.21 13.29
C TYR A 81 -12.37 -4.99 12.48
N GLU A 82 -13.35 -4.26 12.97
CA GLU A 82 -13.75 -2.96 12.41
C GLU A 82 -13.47 -1.88 13.46
N ILE A 83 -12.21 -1.45 13.54
CA ILE A 83 -11.79 -0.36 14.42
C ILE A 83 -12.38 0.96 13.91
N VAL A 84 -12.42 1.10 12.60
CA VAL A 84 -13.17 2.15 11.91
C VAL A 84 -14.31 1.50 11.13
N GLU A 85 -15.54 1.99 11.32
CA GLU A 85 -16.75 1.43 10.69
C GLU A 85 -16.61 1.39 9.16
N GLY A 86 -16.88 0.24 8.56
CA GLY A 86 -16.80 0.02 7.11
C GLY A 86 -15.38 -0.30 6.58
N PHE A 87 -14.37 -0.39 7.47
CA PHE A 87 -13.00 -0.74 7.10
C PHE A 87 -12.56 -2.01 7.84
N PRO A 88 -12.94 -3.20 7.34
CA PRO A 88 -12.65 -4.47 8.00
C PRO A 88 -11.17 -4.84 7.86
N ILE A 89 -10.53 -5.17 8.98
CA ILE A 89 -9.19 -5.76 9.06
C ILE A 89 -9.36 -7.25 9.28
N VAL A 90 -8.82 -8.07 8.39
CA VAL A 90 -8.89 -9.54 8.53
C VAL A 90 -7.56 -10.05 9.07
N VAL A 91 -7.63 -10.88 10.13
CA VAL A 91 -6.46 -11.45 10.80
C VAL A 91 -6.61 -12.96 10.90
N LEU A 92 -5.71 -13.69 10.24
CA LEU A 92 -5.58 -15.15 10.35
C LEU A 92 -4.41 -15.47 11.28
N LYS A 93 -4.54 -16.54 12.08
CA LYS A 93 -3.49 -16.95 13.04
C LYS A 93 -3.03 -18.38 12.81
N TRP A 94 -1.74 -18.58 12.61
CA TRP A 94 -1.06 -19.88 12.75
C TRP A 94 -0.37 -19.94 14.09
N ALA A 95 -0.85 -20.83 14.97
CA ALA A 95 -0.32 -20.96 16.32
C ALA A 95 1.05 -21.63 16.31
N GLY A 96 2.00 -21.01 17.00
CA GLY A 96 3.31 -21.57 17.30
C GLY A 96 3.28 -22.49 18.54
N ALA A 97 4.39 -23.16 18.79
CA ALA A 97 4.58 -24.02 19.96
C ALA A 97 4.73 -23.21 21.25
N ASP A 98 5.19 -21.96 21.16
CA ASP A 98 5.40 -21.06 22.30
C ASP A 98 4.88 -19.64 21.99
N SER A 99 3.63 -19.38 22.30
CA SER A 99 2.98 -18.07 22.11
C SER A 99 3.51 -16.97 23.05
N SER A 100 4.44 -17.27 23.97
CA SER A 100 5.11 -16.26 24.77
C SER A 100 6.23 -15.54 24.01
N GLN A 101 6.68 -16.13 22.92
CA GLN A 101 7.66 -15.53 22.02
C GLN A 101 7.01 -14.43 21.17
N HIS A 102 7.80 -13.45 20.74
CA HIS A 102 7.32 -12.46 19.79
C HIS A 102 6.89 -13.10 18.48
N SER A 103 5.71 -12.73 18.01
CA SER A 103 5.11 -13.27 16.79
C SER A 103 5.68 -12.64 15.51
N ILE A 104 5.38 -13.27 14.39
CA ILE A 104 5.67 -12.76 13.05
C ILE A 104 4.36 -12.24 12.46
N MET A 105 4.33 -11.00 11.98
CA MET A 105 3.22 -10.42 11.24
C MET A 105 3.54 -10.40 9.75
N LEU A 106 2.70 -11.04 8.94
CA LEU A 106 2.72 -11.01 7.48
C LEU A 106 1.61 -10.06 7.04
N ASN A 107 1.98 -8.81 6.76
CA ASN A 107 1.02 -7.80 6.37
C ASN A 107 0.74 -7.82 4.88
N SER A 108 -0.49 -7.54 4.52
CA SER A 108 -0.92 -7.24 3.17
C SER A 108 -2.14 -6.34 3.20
N HIS A 109 -2.46 -5.69 2.08
CA HIS A 109 -3.70 -4.94 1.94
C HIS A 109 -4.66 -5.57 0.95
N MET A 110 -5.96 -5.35 1.17
CA MET A 110 -7.03 -5.86 0.32
C MET A 110 -7.40 -4.88 -0.79
N ASP A 111 -7.31 -3.60 -0.48
CA ASP A 111 -7.68 -2.55 -1.43
C ASP A 111 -6.69 -2.45 -2.59
N VAL A 112 -7.15 -1.89 -3.69
CA VAL A 112 -6.34 -1.62 -4.89
C VAL A 112 -6.75 -0.27 -5.47
N VAL A 113 -5.82 0.42 -6.15
CA VAL A 113 -6.14 1.66 -6.85
C VAL A 113 -7.18 1.45 -7.98
N PRO A 114 -8.00 2.45 -8.32
CA PRO A 114 -8.97 2.35 -9.40
C PRO A 114 -8.37 1.90 -10.72
N ALA A 115 -9.11 1.07 -11.44
CA ALA A 115 -8.78 0.63 -12.80
C ALA A 115 -10.06 0.37 -13.58
N ALA A 116 -10.09 0.76 -14.86
CA ALA A 116 -11.20 0.53 -15.76
C ALA A 116 -10.70 0.15 -17.16
N LEU A 117 -11.47 -0.65 -17.88
CA LEU A 117 -11.10 -1.11 -19.22
C LEU A 117 -10.87 0.06 -20.18
N GLU A 118 -11.64 1.13 -20.04
CA GLU A 118 -11.52 2.38 -20.83
C GLU A 118 -10.21 3.15 -20.60
N ASP A 119 -9.46 2.84 -19.55
CA ASP A 119 -8.13 3.42 -19.30
C ASP A 119 -7.07 2.88 -20.27
N GLY A 120 -7.44 1.91 -21.12
CA GLY A 120 -6.55 1.31 -22.13
C GLY A 120 -6.02 -0.08 -21.76
N TRP A 121 -6.66 -0.77 -20.81
CA TRP A 121 -6.33 -2.14 -20.49
C TRP A 121 -6.62 -3.08 -21.67
N THR A 122 -5.75 -4.06 -21.88
CA THR A 122 -5.92 -5.11 -22.90
C THR A 122 -7.03 -6.08 -22.53
N TYR A 123 -7.15 -6.40 -21.23
CA TYR A 123 -8.18 -7.25 -20.63
C TYR A 123 -8.84 -6.49 -19.49
N ASP A 124 -10.06 -6.89 -19.09
CA ASP A 124 -10.70 -6.30 -17.92
C ASP A 124 -9.78 -6.43 -16.69
N PRO A 125 -9.49 -5.32 -15.97
CA PRO A 125 -8.54 -5.33 -14.85
C PRO A 125 -8.93 -6.24 -13.69
N PHE A 126 -10.19 -6.65 -13.62
CA PHE A 126 -10.68 -7.59 -12.60
C PHE A 126 -11.05 -8.97 -13.19
N SER A 127 -10.58 -9.30 -14.39
CA SER A 127 -10.83 -10.64 -14.98
C SER A 127 -9.86 -11.71 -14.47
N GLY A 128 -8.65 -11.34 -14.04
CA GLY A 128 -7.58 -12.30 -13.77
C GLY A 128 -7.23 -13.12 -15.02
N HIS A 129 -7.25 -12.49 -16.21
CA HIS A 129 -6.98 -13.16 -17.46
C HIS A 129 -5.55 -13.67 -17.52
N ILE A 130 -5.37 -14.95 -17.83
CA ILE A 130 -4.06 -15.57 -18.06
C ILE A 130 -3.87 -15.75 -19.58
N ASP A 131 -2.81 -15.17 -20.11
CA ASP A 131 -2.49 -15.26 -21.55
C ASP A 131 -1.77 -16.56 -21.92
N GLU A 132 -1.46 -16.71 -23.21
CA GLU A 132 -0.78 -17.88 -23.77
C GLU A 132 0.67 -18.05 -23.27
N ASN A 133 1.26 -17.01 -22.69
CA ASN A 133 2.59 -17.01 -22.10
C ASN A 133 2.56 -17.28 -20.57
N ASN A 134 1.43 -17.73 -20.03
CA ASN A 134 1.21 -17.96 -18.59
C ASN A 134 1.40 -16.69 -17.72
N VAL A 135 0.97 -15.53 -18.26
CA VAL A 135 1.00 -14.24 -17.57
C VAL A 135 -0.42 -13.83 -17.17
N MET A 136 -0.65 -13.59 -15.89
CA MET A 136 -1.92 -13.10 -15.37
C MET A 136 -1.96 -11.59 -15.44
N TYR A 137 -3.01 -11.03 -16.06
CA TYR A 137 -3.32 -9.61 -16.13
C TYR A 137 -4.42 -9.29 -15.11
N GLY A 138 -4.18 -8.27 -14.30
CA GLY A 138 -5.18 -7.81 -13.33
C GLY A 138 -4.64 -6.78 -12.35
N ARG A 139 -5.48 -5.86 -11.91
CA ARG A 139 -5.19 -4.92 -10.84
C ARG A 139 -5.01 -5.68 -9.52
N GLY A 140 -3.86 -5.49 -8.86
CA GLY A 140 -3.49 -6.22 -7.66
C GLY A 140 -2.59 -7.44 -7.93
N THR A 141 -2.20 -7.73 -9.19
CA THR A 141 -1.27 -8.83 -9.49
C THR A 141 0.14 -8.56 -9.01
N GLN A 142 0.55 -7.30 -8.92
CA GLN A 142 1.82 -6.89 -8.33
C GLN A 142 1.61 -6.21 -6.97
N ASP A 143 0.50 -5.47 -6.78
CA ASP A 143 0.23 -4.59 -5.66
C ASP A 143 -1.20 -4.84 -5.11
N MET A 144 -1.34 -5.68 -4.07
CA MET A 144 -0.41 -6.72 -3.61
C MET A 144 -1.12 -8.06 -3.36
N LYS A 145 -2.25 -8.31 -4.07
CA LYS A 145 -3.06 -9.53 -3.88
C LYS A 145 -2.27 -10.82 -4.10
N SER A 146 -1.27 -10.81 -5.01
CA SER A 146 -0.41 -11.97 -5.22
C SER A 146 0.41 -12.32 -3.98
N VAL A 147 0.95 -11.32 -3.28
CA VAL A 147 1.70 -11.51 -2.02
C VAL A 147 0.79 -12.10 -0.94
N SER A 148 -0.45 -11.62 -0.84
CA SER A 148 -1.42 -12.19 0.09
C SER A 148 -1.63 -13.68 -0.14
N ILE A 149 -1.80 -14.10 -1.40
CA ILE A 149 -1.99 -15.53 -1.73
C ILE A 149 -0.69 -16.33 -1.56
N GLN A 150 0.47 -15.71 -1.80
CA GLN A 150 1.76 -16.35 -1.54
C GLN A 150 1.94 -16.64 -0.04
N TYR A 151 1.69 -15.67 0.85
CA TYR A 151 1.73 -15.86 2.30
C TYR A 151 0.81 -17.00 2.75
N TYR A 152 -0.45 -16.93 2.33
CA TYR A 152 -1.44 -17.95 2.68
C TYR A 152 -1.01 -19.34 2.22
N THR A 153 -0.55 -19.46 0.98
CA THR A 153 -0.15 -20.76 0.40
C THR A 153 1.09 -21.33 1.09
N ALA A 154 2.09 -20.48 1.39
CA ALA A 154 3.28 -20.86 2.12
C ALA A 154 2.94 -21.39 3.52
N LEU A 155 2.13 -20.66 4.28
CA LEU A 155 1.68 -21.06 5.61
C LEU A 155 0.85 -22.36 5.59
N ARG A 156 0.00 -22.51 4.59
CA ARG A 156 -0.79 -23.73 4.40
C ARG A 156 0.12 -24.93 4.11
N ARG A 157 1.11 -24.79 3.23
CA ARG A 157 2.09 -25.85 2.94
C ARG A 157 2.90 -26.25 4.16
N LEU A 158 3.37 -25.29 4.97
CA LEU A 158 4.08 -25.57 6.22
C LEU A 158 3.22 -26.40 7.17
N LYS A 159 1.94 -26.05 7.32
CA LYS A 159 0.98 -26.81 8.15
C LYS A 159 0.72 -28.20 7.59
N GLU A 160 0.46 -28.35 6.28
CA GLU A 160 0.22 -29.63 5.62
C GLU A 160 1.44 -30.56 5.71
N ASN A 161 2.66 -30.02 5.69
CA ASN A 161 3.92 -30.73 5.87
C ASN A 161 4.25 -31.00 7.35
N ASN A 162 3.37 -30.63 8.29
CA ASN A 162 3.57 -30.78 9.75
C ASN A 162 4.83 -30.07 10.26
N VAL A 163 5.24 -28.97 9.65
CA VAL A 163 6.32 -28.11 10.15
C VAL A 163 5.86 -27.45 11.43
N THR A 164 6.63 -27.60 12.50
CA THR A 164 6.35 -26.94 13.78
C THR A 164 6.96 -25.56 13.78
N LEU A 165 6.13 -24.55 13.90
CA LEU A 165 6.56 -23.16 14.10
C LEU A 165 6.74 -22.94 15.62
N LEU A 166 7.84 -22.31 16.04
CA LEU A 166 8.05 -21.93 17.44
C LEU A 166 7.17 -20.76 17.84
N ARG A 167 7.06 -19.75 16.99
CA ARG A 167 6.36 -18.48 17.20
C ARG A 167 5.00 -18.49 16.51
N ASP A 168 4.06 -17.76 17.09
CA ASP A 168 2.81 -17.46 16.39
C ASP A 168 3.12 -16.67 15.09
N VAL A 169 2.39 -16.97 14.02
CA VAL A 169 2.42 -16.21 12.78
C VAL A 169 1.02 -15.66 12.51
N TYR A 170 0.92 -14.37 12.33
CA TYR A 170 -0.32 -13.69 11.96
C TYR A 170 -0.22 -13.19 10.53
N MET A 171 -1.25 -13.43 9.76
CA MET A 171 -1.44 -12.81 8.46
C MET A 171 -2.52 -11.75 8.61
N THR A 172 -2.18 -10.51 8.29
CA THR A 172 -3.07 -9.35 8.37
C THR A 172 -3.39 -8.83 6.98
N LEU A 173 -4.65 -8.43 6.77
CA LEU A 173 -5.13 -7.89 5.50
C LEU A 173 -5.82 -6.55 5.81
N MET A 174 -5.13 -5.47 5.41
CA MET A 174 -5.55 -4.09 5.66
C MET A 174 -6.53 -3.59 4.60
N PRO A 175 -7.43 -2.65 4.96
CA PRO A 175 -8.51 -2.22 4.06
C PRO A 175 -8.19 -1.00 3.21
N ASP A 176 -7.13 -0.19 3.48
CA ASP A 176 -6.98 1.17 2.94
C ASP A 176 -5.52 1.66 2.82
N GLU A 177 -4.57 0.77 2.53
CA GLU A 177 -3.15 1.14 2.34
C GLU A 177 -3.01 2.22 1.26
N GLU A 178 -3.65 2.02 0.12
CA GLU A 178 -3.60 2.84 -1.10
C GLU A 178 -4.06 4.31 -0.90
N VAL A 179 -4.70 4.58 0.21
CA VAL A 179 -5.20 5.93 0.58
C VAL A 179 -4.63 6.46 1.89
N GLY A 180 -3.63 5.78 2.46
CA GLY A 180 -2.83 6.29 3.58
C GLY A 180 -3.06 5.62 4.91
N ALA A 181 -3.78 4.49 4.98
CA ALA A 181 -3.93 3.63 6.17
C ALA A 181 -4.63 4.29 7.38
N GLU A 182 -5.41 5.36 7.14
CA GLU A 182 -6.06 6.11 8.24
C GLU A 182 -7.18 5.33 8.93
N ALA A 183 -7.76 4.34 8.26
CA ALA A 183 -8.82 3.50 8.80
C ALA A 183 -8.35 2.07 9.12
N GLY A 184 -7.22 1.62 8.57
CA GLY A 184 -6.62 0.30 8.73
C GLY A 184 -5.42 0.30 9.68
N MET A 185 -4.20 0.29 9.13
CA MET A 185 -2.97 0.08 9.88
C MET A 185 -2.77 1.07 11.02
N ILE A 186 -3.01 2.37 10.82
CA ILE A 186 -2.77 3.38 11.87
C ILE A 186 -3.60 3.10 13.14
N PRO A 187 -4.95 3.02 13.10
CA PRO A 187 -5.73 2.72 14.30
C PRO A 187 -5.54 1.27 14.79
N PHE A 188 -5.18 0.33 13.91
CA PHE A 188 -4.88 -1.04 14.31
C PHE A 188 -3.67 -1.12 15.24
N LEU A 189 -2.60 -0.40 14.94
CA LEU A 189 -1.40 -0.35 15.77
C LEU A 189 -1.64 0.20 17.19
N GLU A 190 -2.71 0.98 17.39
CA GLU A 190 -3.10 1.53 18.69
C GLU A 190 -4.10 0.63 19.45
N SER A 191 -4.55 -0.47 18.85
CA SER A 191 -5.61 -1.33 19.35
C SER A 191 -5.10 -2.39 20.36
N GLU A 192 -6.02 -2.88 21.21
CA GLU A 192 -5.75 -4.02 22.07
C GLU A 192 -5.55 -5.31 21.28
N GLU A 193 -6.17 -5.42 20.11
CA GLU A 193 -6.07 -6.54 19.18
C GLU A 193 -4.64 -6.70 18.66
N PHE A 194 -4.02 -5.60 18.20
CA PHE A 194 -2.62 -5.60 17.79
C PHE A 194 -1.69 -5.89 18.98
N ALA A 195 -1.90 -5.25 20.11
CA ALA A 195 -1.08 -5.49 21.30
C ALA A 195 -1.11 -6.97 21.74
N ALA A 196 -2.26 -7.64 21.59
CA ALA A 196 -2.41 -9.07 21.92
C ALA A 196 -1.67 -10.00 20.95
N MET A 197 -1.30 -9.54 19.75
CA MET A 197 -0.49 -10.31 18.81
C MET A 197 0.96 -10.45 19.23
N ASN A 198 1.48 -9.60 20.11
CA ASN A 198 2.87 -9.61 20.60
C ASN A 198 3.89 -9.61 19.43
N VAL A 199 3.70 -8.73 18.47
CA VAL A 199 4.50 -8.69 17.23
C VAL A 199 5.97 -8.39 17.51
N GLY A 200 6.87 -9.13 16.86
CA GLY A 200 8.32 -8.92 16.90
C GLY A 200 8.86 -8.33 15.61
N ILE A 201 8.28 -8.69 14.48
CA ILE A 201 8.61 -8.16 13.14
C ILE A 201 7.40 -8.23 12.24
N GLU A 202 7.33 -7.29 11.32
CA GLU A 202 6.44 -7.32 10.16
C GLU A 202 7.20 -7.67 8.88
N LEU A 203 6.59 -8.51 8.05
CA LEU A 203 6.86 -8.55 6.62
C LEU A 203 5.70 -7.88 5.89
N ASP A 204 6.03 -6.90 5.07
CA ASP A 204 5.10 -6.11 4.27
C ASP A 204 5.43 -6.27 2.77
N GLU A 205 4.68 -5.59 1.93
CA GLU A 205 4.92 -5.56 0.50
C GLU A 205 6.28 -4.95 0.12
N GLY A 206 6.79 -5.39 -1.01
CA GLY A 206 7.85 -4.74 -1.77
C GLY A 206 7.33 -4.27 -3.11
N THR A 207 8.15 -4.38 -4.15
CA THR A 207 7.75 -4.12 -5.54
C THR A 207 8.30 -5.19 -6.45
N SER A 208 7.71 -5.34 -7.64
CA SER A 208 8.35 -6.04 -8.74
C SER A 208 9.66 -5.34 -9.13
N PHE A 209 10.62 -6.11 -9.62
CA PHE A 209 11.95 -5.59 -9.92
C PHE A 209 12.46 -6.11 -11.27
N PRO A 210 12.92 -5.21 -12.19
CA PRO A 210 13.30 -5.61 -13.55
C PRO A 210 14.66 -6.33 -13.64
N LEU A 211 15.37 -6.49 -12.51
CA LEU A 211 16.63 -7.20 -12.41
C LEU A 211 16.46 -8.57 -11.72
N PRO A 212 17.41 -9.50 -11.84
CA PRO A 212 17.34 -10.82 -11.21
C PRO A 212 17.65 -10.80 -9.70
N VAL A 213 17.07 -9.82 -9.00
CA VAL A 213 17.19 -9.65 -7.54
C VAL A 213 15.83 -9.27 -6.97
N ILE A 214 15.60 -9.56 -5.70
CA ILE A 214 14.42 -9.12 -4.97
C ILE A 214 14.81 -7.93 -4.11
N ALA A 215 14.11 -6.80 -4.28
CA ALA A 215 14.27 -5.64 -3.43
C ALA A 215 13.69 -5.91 -2.04
N VAL A 216 14.43 -5.56 -0.99
CA VAL A 216 13.96 -5.62 0.40
C VAL A 216 13.98 -4.21 0.96
N PHE A 217 12.81 -3.68 1.28
CA PHE A 217 12.64 -2.34 1.80
C PHE A 217 12.78 -2.33 3.32
N TYR A 218 13.76 -1.60 3.82
CA TYR A 218 14.05 -1.52 5.25
C TYR A 218 13.72 -0.15 5.87
N GLN A 219 13.33 0.81 5.04
CA GLN A 219 12.88 2.14 5.41
C GLN A 219 12.06 2.73 4.26
N ASP A 220 11.21 3.73 4.54
CA ASP A 220 10.40 4.43 3.54
C ASP A 220 10.77 5.88 3.43
N LYS A 221 10.49 6.49 2.28
CA LYS A 221 10.48 7.95 2.14
C LYS A 221 9.21 8.52 2.76
N VAL A 222 9.38 9.64 3.43
CA VAL A 222 8.27 10.34 4.09
C VAL A 222 7.49 11.18 3.09
N VAL A 223 6.18 11.14 3.21
CA VAL A 223 5.26 11.90 2.36
C VAL A 223 4.85 13.21 3.03
N TRP A 224 5.19 14.31 2.39
CA TRP A 224 4.64 15.63 2.70
C TRP A 224 3.90 16.17 1.49
N GLN A 225 2.68 16.63 1.68
CA GLN A 225 1.89 17.29 0.66
C GLN A 225 1.48 18.66 1.15
N ILE A 226 1.76 19.67 0.35
CA ILE A 226 1.43 21.05 0.68
C ILE A 226 0.50 21.67 -0.34
N LYS A 227 -0.40 22.51 0.13
CA LYS A 227 -1.19 23.42 -0.69
C LYS A 227 -0.61 24.82 -0.55
N VAL A 228 -0.34 25.49 -1.66
CA VAL A 228 0.14 26.88 -1.69
C VAL A 228 -0.89 27.72 -2.42
N ASP A 229 -1.40 28.76 -1.76
CA ASP A 229 -2.39 29.70 -2.27
C ASP A 229 -1.75 31.06 -2.52
N CYS A 230 -1.66 31.46 -3.80
CA CYS A 230 -1.11 32.74 -4.23
C CYS A 230 -2.26 33.73 -4.46
N HIS A 231 -2.38 34.73 -3.62
CA HIS A 231 -3.41 35.77 -3.71
C HIS A 231 -2.92 37.01 -4.47
N GLY A 232 -3.73 37.52 -5.38
CA GLY A 232 -3.42 38.68 -6.21
C GLY A 232 -4.63 39.57 -6.46
N VAL A 233 -4.42 40.66 -7.19
CA VAL A 233 -5.51 41.54 -7.61
C VAL A 233 -6.37 40.84 -8.66
N SER A 234 -7.69 40.96 -8.52
CA SER A 234 -8.63 40.56 -9.55
C SER A 234 -9.00 41.79 -10.38
N ALA A 235 -8.93 41.66 -11.70
CA ALA A 235 -9.21 42.76 -12.60
C ALA A 235 -9.65 42.28 -13.99
N HIS A 236 -10.19 43.16 -14.80
CA HIS A 236 -10.50 42.87 -16.19
C HIS A 236 -9.19 42.57 -16.97
N GLY A 237 -9.20 41.56 -17.84
CA GLY A 237 -8.03 41.10 -18.59
C GLY A 237 -7.35 42.13 -19.50
N SER A 238 -8.04 43.25 -19.80
CA SER A 238 -7.43 44.39 -20.51
C SER A 238 -6.63 45.34 -19.62
N THR A 239 -6.65 45.16 -18.30
CA THR A 239 -5.83 45.93 -17.37
C THR A 239 -4.43 45.35 -17.26
N PHE A 240 -3.47 46.11 -16.76
CA PHE A 240 -2.06 45.68 -16.74
C PHE A 240 -1.42 45.95 -15.36
N PRO A 241 -1.85 45.22 -14.30
CA PRO A 241 -1.21 45.32 -12.99
C PRO A 241 0.22 44.81 -13.05
N ALA A 242 1.06 45.21 -12.08
CA ALA A 242 2.42 44.71 -11.98
C ALA A 242 2.41 43.18 -11.73
N THR A 243 3.40 42.48 -12.29
CA THR A 243 3.47 41.01 -12.22
C THR A 243 3.42 40.47 -10.77
N ASN A 244 4.12 41.16 -9.85
CA ASN A 244 4.15 40.80 -8.45
C ASN A 244 2.85 41.11 -7.67
N GLU A 245 1.91 41.80 -8.28
CA GLU A 245 0.56 42.03 -7.73
C GLU A 245 -0.42 40.95 -8.16
N THR A 246 -0.15 40.23 -9.28
CA THR A 246 -1.01 39.18 -9.79
C THR A 246 -0.79 37.83 -9.10
N ALA A 247 -1.86 37.05 -8.90
CA ALA A 247 -1.78 35.69 -8.36
C ALA A 247 -0.88 34.78 -9.22
N THR A 248 -1.02 34.86 -10.56
CA THR A 248 -0.19 34.10 -11.51
C THR A 248 1.29 34.44 -11.44
N GLY A 249 1.64 35.73 -11.27
CA GLY A 249 3.04 36.15 -11.17
C GLY A 249 3.72 35.63 -9.89
N LYS A 250 2.99 35.67 -8.77
CA LYS A 250 3.45 35.12 -7.48
C LYS A 250 3.58 33.59 -7.55
N CYS A 251 2.57 32.93 -8.13
CA CYS A 251 2.57 31.48 -8.28
C CYS A 251 3.75 30.99 -9.16
N ARG A 252 4.04 31.71 -10.25
CA ARG A 252 5.25 31.47 -11.05
C ARG A 252 6.52 31.53 -10.22
N ASN A 253 6.66 32.50 -9.31
CA ASN A 253 7.83 32.60 -8.46
C ASN A 253 7.95 31.41 -7.50
N VAL A 254 6.82 30.99 -6.89
CA VAL A 254 6.77 29.75 -6.09
C VAL A 254 7.21 28.54 -6.92
N MET A 255 6.60 28.35 -8.10
CA MET A 255 6.97 27.25 -8.99
C MET A 255 8.45 27.24 -9.34
N ASN A 256 9.04 28.41 -9.65
CA ASN A 256 10.46 28.51 -9.94
C ASN A 256 11.33 28.03 -8.78
N LYS A 257 11.02 28.45 -7.54
CA LYS A 257 11.74 27.99 -6.33
C LYS A 257 11.65 26.49 -6.12
N PHE A 258 10.48 25.91 -6.34
CA PHE A 258 10.32 24.46 -6.20
C PHE A 258 10.95 23.69 -7.37
N PHE A 259 10.99 24.24 -8.58
CA PHE A 259 11.72 23.64 -9.70
C PHE A 259 13.23 23.73 -9.50
N GLU A 260 13.77 24.86 -9.01
CA GLU A 260 15.19 24.99 -8.65
C GLU A 260 15.57 23.91 -7.63
N PHE A 261 14.78 23.76 -6.56
CA PHE A 261 14.99 22.72 -5.56
C PHE A 261 14.86 21.30 -6.15
N ARG A 262 13.87 21.07 -7.02
CA ARG A 262 13.69 19.80 -7.71
C ARG A 262 14.91 19.44 -8.57
N ASP A 263 15.46 20.40 -9.29
CA ASP A 263 16.63 20.19 -10.15
C ASP A 263 17.88 19.87 -9.32
N GLU A 264 18.09 20.53 -8.17
CA GLU A 264 19.13 20.16 -7.21
C GLU A 264 19.00 18.70 -6.78
N GLN A 265 17.80 18.26 -6.41
CA GLN A 265 17.53 16.90 -5.97
C GLN A 265 17.63 15.87 -7.10
N TYR A 266 17.28 16.27 -8.32
CA TYR A 266 17.43 15.41 -9.49
C TYR A 266 18.91 15.12 -9.81
N GLU A 267 19.81 16.09 -9.61
CA GLU A 267 21.26 15.83 -9.74
C GLU A 267 21.76 14.84 -8.68
N LEU A 268 21.23 14.87 -7.44
CA LEU A 268 21.52 13.86 -6.43
C LEU A 268 20.97 12.48 -6.83
N ALA A 269 19.76 12.43 -7.37
CA ALA A 269 19.15 11.19 -7.83
C ALA A 269 19.96 10.48 -8.94
N LYS A 270 20.62 11.24 -9.84
CA LYS A 270 21.47 10.68 -10.90
C LYS A 270 22.69 9.93 -10.37
N VAL A 271 23.19 10.31 -9.22
CA VAL A 271 24.41 9.73 -8.61
C VAL A 271 24.10 8.81 -7.44
N ALA A 272 22.82 8.69 -7.06
CA ALA A 272 22.38 7.74 -6.04
C ALA A 272 22.69 6.30 -6.50
N PRO A 273 22.92 5.38 -5.54
CA PRO A 273 23.03 3.97 -5.89
C PRO A 273 21.82 3.50 -6.70
N PRO A 274 21.99 2.61 -7.66
CA PRO A 274 20.88 2.09 -8.43
C PRO A 274 19.78 1.56 -7.51
N ASN A 275 18.56 2.07 -7.73
CA ASN A 275 17.36 1.66 -6.99
C ASN A 275 17.32 2.04 -5.49
N ASP A 276 18.20 2.92 -5.01
CA ASP A 276 18.13 3.50 -3.66
C ASP A 276 17.61 4.94 -3.75
N ALA A 277 16.35 5.14 -3.40
CA ALA A 277 15.70 6.45 -3.41
C ALA A 277 15.91 7.26 -2.11
N GLY A 278 16.57 6.69 -1.10
CA GLY A 278 16.76 7.30 0.23
C GLY A 278 17.63 8.55 0.23
N GLY A 279 18.59 8.66 -0.70
CA GLY A 279 19.60 9.72 -0.72
C GLY A 279 19.12 11.08 -1.27
N TYR A 280 17.90 11.20 -1.77
CA TYR A 280 17.36 12.44 -2.35
C TYR A 280 15.88 12.66 -2.02
N THR A 281 15.45 13.93 -2.11
CA THR A 281 14.05 14.33 -1.93
C THR A 281 13.40 14.52 -3.29
N SER A 282 12.32 13.80 -3.60
CA SER A 282 11.55 14.09 -4.81
C SER A 282 10.51 15.17 -4.57
N VAL A 283 10.32 16.07 -5.55
CA VAL A 283 9.41 17.20 -5.48
C VAL A 283 8.66 17.32 -6.79
N ASN A 284 7.32 17.31 -6.74
CA ASN A 284 6.47 17.44 -7.91
C ASN A 284 5.30 18.38 -7.64
N ILE A 285 4.98 19.25 -8.61
CA ILE A 285 3.80 20.10 -8.60
C ILE A 285 2.68 19.35 -9.30
N ASN A 286 1.77 18.73 -8.52
CA ASN A 286 0.80 17.78 -9.07
C ASN A 286 -0.52 18.44 -9.48
N LYS A 287 -0.88 19.59 -8.88
CA LYS A 287 -2.11 20.30 -9.24
C LYS A 287 -1.86 21.79 -9.34
N ILE A 288 -2.46 22.41 -10.35
CA ILE A 288 -2.51 23.86 -10.55
C ILE A 288 -3.98 24.23 -10.80
N ASN A 289 -4.56 25.00 -9.90
CA ASN A 289 -5.97 25.41 -9.97
C ASN A 289 -6.12 26.92 -9.93
N GLY A 290 -7.03 27.47 -10.70
CA GLY A 290 -7.40 28.89 -10.66
C GLY A 290 -7.93 29.42 -11.99
N GLY A 291 -8.43 30.66 -11.93
CA GLY A 291 -9.11 31.29 -13.05
C GLY A 291 -10.61 31.01 -13.07
N THR A 292 -11.40 31.99 -13.48
CA THR A 292 -12.87 31.90 -13.54
C THR A 292 -13.45 32.21 -14.92
N ALA A 293 -12.78 33.09 -15.71
CA ALA A 293 -13.19 33.46 -17.05
C ALA A 293 -11.99 33.91 -17.89
N ASN A 294 -12.11 33.78 -19.21
CA ASN A 294 -11.02 34.08 -20.15
C ASN A 294 -10.57 35.55 -20.15
N ASN A 295 -11.39 36.47 -19.67
CA ASN A 295 -11.13 37.90 -19.66
C ASN A 295 -10.98 38.48 -18.23
N VAL A 296 -10.70 37.62 -17.22
CA VAL A 296 -10.55 38.01 -15.81
C VAL A 296 -9.16 37.62 -15.31
N ILE A 297 -8.41 38.56 -14.75
CA ILE A 297 -7.19 38.31 -14.00
C ILE A 297 -7.60 37.64 -12.68
N PRO A 298 -7.13 36.40 -12.39
CA PRO A 298 -7.58 35.68 -11.20
C PRO A 298 -7.05 36.29 -9.91
N SER A 299 -7.88 36.29 -8.87
CA SER A 299 -7.49 36.68 -7.50
C SER A 299 -6.75 35.62 -6.74
N LEU A 300 -6.85 34.35 -7.19
CA LEU A 300 -6.26 33.18 -6.54
C LEU A 300 -5.77 32.18 -7.59
N ILE A 301 -4.55 31.68 -7.38
CA ILE A 301 -4.02 30.47 -8.00
C ILE A 301 -3.52 29.56 -6.87
N SER A 302 -3.89 28.30 -6.91
CA SER A 302 -3.49 27.30 -5.92
C SER A 302 -2.62 26.23 -6.56
N LEU A 303 -1.55 25.83 -5.86
CA LEU A 303 -0.70 24.69 -6.21
C LEU A 303 -0.85 23.59 -5.18
N THR A 304 -0.79 22.33 -5.60
CA THR A 304 -0.54 21.19 -4.72
C THR A 304 0.82 20.61 -5.07
N ILE A 305 1.69 20.48 -4.08
CA ILE A 305 3.07 20.01 -4.24
C ILE A 305 3.25 18.77 -3.37
N ASP A 306 3.66 17.66 -4.00
CA ASP A 306 4.04 16.40 -3.35
C ASP A 306 5.55 16.39 -3.14
N ILE A 307 5.98 16.07 -1.93
CA ILE A 307 7.38 16.04 -1.50
C ILE A 307 7.62 14.70 -0.82
N ARG A 308 8.55 13.90 -1.37
CA ARG A 308 8.99 12.64 -0.76
C ARG A 308 10.39 12.86 -0.21
N LEU A 309 10.48 13.02 1.12
CA LEU A 309 11.74 13.36 1.78
C LEU A 309 12.75 12.21 1.68
N GLY A 310 13.99 12.54 1.39
CA GLY A 310 15.10 11.60 1.57
C GLY A 310 15.23 11.17 3.04
N THR A 311 15.65 9.94 3.28
CA THR A 311 15.63 9.33 4.63
C THR A 311 16.59 9.96 5.64
N THR A 312 17.57 10.71 5.16
CA THR A 312 18.55 11.42 6.01
C THR A 312 18.21 12.90 6.21
N VAL A 313 17.08 13.38 5.63
CA VAL A 313 16.68 14.79 5.69
C VAL A 313 16.14 15.11 7.08
N ASN A 314 16.65 16.19 7.68
CA ASN A 314 16.07 16.71 8.91
C ASN A 314 14.76 17.46 8.60
N GLU A 315 13.67 17.03 9.22
CA GLU A 315 12.32 17.55 8.97
C GLU A 315 12.17 19.03 9.31
N GLU A 316 12.77 19.49 10.42
CA GLU A 316 12.71 20.90 10.84
C GLU A 316 13.44 21.81 9.83
N GLN A 317 14.59 21.36 9.33
CA GLN A 317 15.33 22.10 8.31
C GLN A 317 14.58 22.14 6.99
N MET A 318 13.89 21.05 6.62
CA MET A 318 13.06 21.02 5.41
C MET A 318 11.85 21.93 5.55
N ASP A 319 11.15 21.91 6.69
CA ASP A 319 10.04 22.84 6.95
C ASP A 319 10.51 24.30 6.85
N ALA A 320 11.66 24.63 7.44
CA ALA A 320 12.27 25.96 7.35
C ALA A 320 12.61 26.33 5.88
N LYS A 321 13.17 25.41 5.09
CA LYS A 321 13.47 25.61 3.66
C LYS A 321 12.20 25.89 2.87
N ILE A 322 11.13 25.13 3.09
CA ILE A 322 9.83 25.34 2.42
C ILE A 322 9.28 26.72 2.76
N ARG A 323 9.26 27.11 4.03
CA ARG A 323 8.81 28.44 4.48
C ARG A 323 9.62 29.56 3.86
N GLN A 324 10.92 29.39 3.78
CA GLN A 324 11.82 30.36 3.14
C GLN A 324 11.52 30.51 1.66
N MET A 325 11.40 29.40 0.89
CA MET A 325 11.08 29.44 -0.53
C MET A 325 9.76 30.17 -0.80
N ILE A 326 8.75 29.94 0.04
CA ILE A 326 7.44 30.60 -0.08
C ILE A 326 7.55 32.09 0.27
N ALA A 327 8.25 32.45 1.34
CA ALA A 327 8.44 33.85 1.76
C ALA A 327 9.21 34.68 0.70
N GLU A 328 10.23 34.10 0.07
CA GLU A 328 11.01 34.73 -0.99
C GLU A 328 10.22 34.88 -2.31
N SER A 329 9.14 34.13 -2.50
CA SER A 329 8.33 34.16 -3.73
C SER A 329 7.40 35.36 -3.83
N GLY A 330 7.14 36.05 -2.71
CA GLY A 330 6.35 37.29 -2.68
C GLY A 330 5.43 37.41 -1.47
N SER A 331 4.74 38.55 -1.38
CA SER A 331 3.76 38.78 -0.33
C SER A 331 2.39 38.19 -0.64
N ASN A 332 1.57 37.99 0.39
CA ASN A 332 0.21 37.45 0.26
C ASN A 332 0.16 36.09 -0.42
N ILE A 333 1.10 35.21 -0.03
CA ILE A 333 1.14 33.78 -0.36
C ILE A 333 0.99 33.05 0.97
N THR A 334 0.06 32.10 1.00
CA THR A 334 -0.16 31.24 2.17
C THR A 334 0.08 29.79 1.79
N PHE A 335 0.46 28.95 2.75
CA PHE A 335 0.51 27.52 2.54
C PHE A 335 0.02 26.76 3.77
N SER A 336 -0.42 25.53 3.55
CA SER A 336 -0.78 24.58 4.58
C SER A 336 -0.31 23.18 4.18
N TYR A 337 -0.05 22.33 5.15
CA TYR A 337 0.13 20.91 4.91
C TYR A 337 -1.22 20.25 4.66
N ILE A 338 -1.32 19.48 3.58
CA ILE A 338 -2.41 18.53 3.34
C ILE A 338 -2.05 17.24 4.09
N LEU A 339 -0.78 16.83 3.98
CA LEU A 339 -0.21 15.67 4.66
C LEU A 339 1.20 16.01 5.13
N LYS A 340 1.54 15.64 6.36
CA LYS A 340 2.87 15.78 6.92
C LYS A 340 3.17 14.59 7.83
N ASN A 341 3.62 13.49 7.24
CA ASN A 341 3.98 12.31 7.98
C ASN A 341 5.35 12.49 8.66
N PRO A 342 5.58 11.87 9.83
CA PRO A 342 6.89 11.83 10.45
C PRO A 342 7.83 10.87 9.72
N GLN A 343 9.13 11.06 9.87
CA GLN A 343 10.16 10.15 9.37
C GLN A 343 10.05 8.80 10.06
N SER A 344 10.06 7.71 9.30
CA SER A 344 10.09 6.38 9.89
C SER A 344 11.54 5.93 10.15
N PRO A 345 11.83 5.26 11.28
CA PRO A 345 13.13 4.69 11.54
C PRO A 345 13.44 3.55 10.55
N ALA A 346 14.73 3.30 10.30
CA ALA A 346 15.16 2.17 9.51
C ALA A 346 15.14 0.87 10.32
N THR A 347 14.67 -0.22 9.71
CA THR A 347 14.98 -1.57 10.22
C THR A 347 16.43 -1.88 9.96
N ILE A 348 17.13 -2.46 10.94
CA ILE A 348 18.54 -2.85 10.81
C ILE A 348 18.66 -4.02 9.84
N VAL A 349 19.49 -3.87 8.80
CA VAL A 349 19.70 -4.88 7.75
C VAL A 349 21.17 -5.32 7.72
N ASN A 350 21.64 -5.86 8.85
CA ASN A 350 22.96 -6.46 8.98
C ASN A 350 22.94 -7.68 9.92
N ALA A 351 24.06 -8.33 10.10
CA ALA A 351 24.20 -9.58 10.86
C ALA A 351 23.77 -9.48 12.34
N SER A 352 23.62 -8.29 12.90
CA SER A 352 23.14 -8.13 14.27
C SER A 352 21.62 -8.35 14.40
N ASN A 353 20.84 -8.23 13.32
CA ASN A 353 19.40 -8.43 13.33
C ASN A 353 19.02 -9.88 13.00
N PRO A 354 18.47 -10.66 13.94
CA PRO A 354 18.09 -12.05 13.72
C PRO A 354 17.02 -12.22 12.64
N TYR A 355 16.10 -11.27 12.52
CA TYR A 355 15.07 -11.31 11.51
C TYR A 355 15.66 -11.12 10.10
N TRP A 356 16.60 -10.18 9.95
CA TRP A 356 17.32 -10.01 8.70
C TRP A 356 18.12 -11.27 8.33
N ASN A 357 18.81 -11.88 9.30
CA ASN A 357 19.55 -13.12 9.08
C ASN A 357 18.63 -14.26 8.63
N ALA A 358 17.44 -14.39 9.22
CA ALA A 358 16.46 -15.41 8.82
C ALA A 358 16.01 -15.22 7.37
N VAL A 359 15.73 -13.98 6.95
CA VAL A 359 15.32 -13.64 5.57
C VAL A 359 16.46 -13.91 4.58
N THR A 360 17.68 -13.46 4.89
CA THR A 360 18.85 -13.65 4.00
C THR A 360 19.25 -15.12 3.88
N SER A 361 19.21 -15.88 4.98
CA SER A 361 19.48 -17.32 4.94
C SER A 361 18.49 -18.09 4.08
N ALA A 362 17.20 -17.74 4.14
CA ALA A 362 16.18 -18.35 3.28
C ALA A 362 16.46 -18.09 1.78
N ALA A 363 16.84 -16.87 1.44
CA ALA A 363 17.17 -16.51 0.07
C ALA A 363 18.44 -17.20 -0.40
N GLU A 364 19.49 -17.28 0.44
CA GLU A 364 20.74 -17.97 0.14
C GLU A 364 20.53 -19.47 -0.12
N GLU A 365 19.71 -20.13 0.69
CA GLU A 365 19.38 -21.56 0.52
C GLU A 365 18.71 -21.85 -0.84
N LEU A 366 17.92 -20.88 -1.35
CA LEU A 366 17.25 -21.00 -2.65
C LEU A 366 18.03 -20.37 -3.81
N GLY A 367 19.23 -19.82 -3.55
CA GLY A 367 20.05 -19.15 -4.56
C GLY A 367 19.46 -17.83 -5.05
N VAL A 368 18.58 -17.21 -4.28
CA VAL A 368 17.92 -15.93 -4.59
C VAL A 368 18.78 -14.78 -4.08
N GLN A 369 18.95 -13.75 -4.90
CA GLN A 369 19.69 -12.54 -4.50
C GLN A 369 18.72 -11.49 -3.93
N LEU A 370 19.05 -10.98 -2.74
CA LEU A 370 18.32 -9.86 -2.13
C LEU A 370 19.13 -8.56 -2.26
N LEU A 371 18.40 -7.45 -2.43
CA LEU A 371 18.94 -6.10 -2.46
C LEU A 371 18.23 -5.26 -1.39
N ALA A 372 18.90 -5.01 -0.26
CA ALA A 372 18.37 -4.07 0.73
C ALA A 372 18.40 -2.65 0.15
N THR A 373 17.26 -1.98 0.13
CA THR A 373 17.10 -0.69 -0.52
C THR A 373 15.95 0.12 0.08
N ILE A 374 15.81 1.38 -0.36
CA ILE A 374 14.75 2.30 0.04
C ILE A 374 13.90 2.63 -1.18
N PRO A 375 12.57 2.39 -1.14
CA PRO A 375 11.70 2.67 -2.28
C PRO A 375 11.52 4.18 -2.51
N PRO A 376 11.08 4.58 -3.71
CA PRO A 376 10.69 5.97 -3.97
C PRO A 376 9.38 6.36 -3.30
N GLY A 377 8.57 5.39 -2.91
CA GLY A 377 7.28 5.50 -2.22
C GLY A 377 7.35 5.12 -0.74
N SER A 378 6.21 4.71 -0.21
CA SER A 378 6.05 4.23 1.17
C SER A 378 4.91 3.22 1.23
N THR A 379 4.97 2.29 2.20
CA THR A 379 3.97 1.25 2.47
C THR A 379 3.46 1.36 3.91
N ASP A 380 2.60 0.47 4.35
CA ASP A 380 2.13 0.37 5.74
C ASP A 380 3.29 0.14 6.73
N ALA A 381 4.39 -0.47 6.30
CA ALA A 381 5.60 -0.69 7.10
C ALA A 381 6.14 0.59 7.76
N ARG A 382 5.91 1.78 7.16
CA ARG A 382 6.28 3.07 7.77
C ARG A 382 5.58 3.31 9.11
N HIS A 383 4.32 2.90 9.21
CA HIS A 383 3.52 3.07 10.42
C HIS A 383 3.96 2.09 11.51
N VAL A 384 4.24 0.84 11.12
CA VAL A 384 4.77 -0.21 12.01
C VAL A 384 6.14 0.20 12.57
N ARG A 385 7.05 0.72 11.73
CA ARG A 385 8.34 1.25 12.18
C ARG A 385 8.17 2.45 13.12
N ASN A 386 7.23 3.35 12.84
CA ASN A 386 6.93 4.50 13.72
C ASN A 386 6.35 4.06 15.08
N ALA A 387 5.65 2.94 15.14
CA ALA A 387 5.18 2.33 16.38
C ALA A 387 6.30 1.61 17.15
N GLY A 388 7.51 1.53 16.58
CA GLY A 388 8.71 0.97 17.23
C GLY A 388 9.00 -0.50 16.91
N TYR A 389 8.32 -1.08 15.94
CA TYR A 389 8.54 -2.46 15.50
C TYR A 389 9.39 -2.50 14.23
N PRO A 390 10.32 -3.46 14.08
CA PRO A 390 11.01 -3.67 12.82
C PRO A 390 10.02 -4.15 11.75
N ALA A 391 10.22 -3.66 10.52
CA ALA A 391 9.43 -4.08 9.35
C ALA A 391 10.33 -4.17 8.11
N LEU A 392 10.10 -5.20 7.29
CA LEU A 392 10.79 -5.41 6.02
C LEU A 392 9.75 -5.60 4.93
N GLY A 393 9.83 -4.78 3.87
CA GLY A 393 8.95 -4.93 2.71
C GLY A 393 9.65 -5.75 1.63
N LEU A 394 9.02 -6.80 1.11
CA LEU A 394 9.52 -7.52 -0.06
C LEU A 394 8.36 -8.15 -0.84
N SER A 395 8.48 -8.13 -2.18
CA SER A 395 7.63 -8.87 -3.09
C SER A 395 8.52 -9.74 -3.98
N PRO A 396 8.37 -11.07 -3.99
CA PRO A 396 9.29 -11.96 -4.70
C PRO A 396 9.00 -11.98 -6.21
N MET A 397 9.25 -10.85 -6.87
CA MET A 397 8.99 -10.63 -8.30
C MET A 397 10.26 -10.12 -9.03
N PRO A 398 11.36 -10.92 -9.04
CA PRO A 398 12.54 -10.55 -9.83
C PRO A 398 12.24 -10.65 -11.34
N ASN A 399 13.06 -10.01 -12.17
CA ASN A 399 12.94 -9.97 -13.63
C ASN A 399 11.54 -9.52 -14.13
N THR A 400 10.82 -8.76 -13.31
CA THR A 400 9.44 -8.33 -13.58
C THR A 400 9.41 -6.82 -13.77
N GLU A 401 8.79 -6.37 -14.86
CA GLU A 401 8.57 -4.95 -15.13
C GLU A 401 7.74 -4.32 -14.01
N LEU A 402 8.13 -3.13 -13.56
CA LEU A 402 7.42 -2.39 -12.54
C LEU A 402 6.16 -1.76 -13.12
N LEU A 403 5.00 -2.29 -12.77
CA LEU A 403 3.69 -1.85 -13.26
C LEU A 403 2.71 -1.46 -12.13
N LEU A 404 3.22 -1.09 -10.97
CA LEU A 404 2.40 -0.59 -9.86
C LEU A 404 1.55 0.59 -10.37
N HIS A 405 0.24 0.53 -10.13
CA HIS A 405 -0.76 1.52 -10.55
C HIS A 405 -0.85 1.74 -12.07
N ALA A 406 -0.08 1.00 -12.87
CA ALA A 406 -0.09 1.13 -14.31
C ALA A 406 -1.23 0.35 -14.97
N VAL A 407 -1.54 0.71 -16.21
CA VAL A 407 -2.41 -0.05 -17.10
C VAL A 407 -1.70 -1.36 -17.49
N ASN A 408 -2.46 -2.44 -17.63
CA ASN A 408 -1.93 -3.77 -17.92
C ASN A 408 -0.95 -4.30 -16.86
N GLU A 409 -1.17 -3.99 -15.59
CA GLU A 409 -0.51 -4.65 -14.47
C GLU A 409 -0.64 -6.16 -14.64
N ARG A 410 0.48 -6.89 -14.51
CA ARG A 410 0.54 -8.31 -14.80
C ARG A 410 1.69 -8.98 -14.09
N LEU A 411 1.56 -10.29 -13.87
CA LEU A 411 2.58 -11.12 -13.25
C LEU A 411 2.67 -12.48 -13.95
N ALA A 412 3.89 -12.95 -14.23
CA ALA A 412 4.11 -14.29 -14.73
C ALA A 412 3.79 -15.33 -13.62
N MET A 413 3.04 -16.36 -13.95
CA MET A 413 2.61 -17.33 -12.94
C MET A 413 3.76 -18.19 -12.41
N ASP A 414 4.81 -18.39 -13.19
CA ASP A 414 6.02 -19.07 -12.71
C ASP A 414 6.72 -18.21 -11.62
N THR A 415 6.87 -16.91 -11.84
CA THR A 415 7.40 -15.97 -10.82
C THR A 415 6.52 -15.94 -9.56
N PHE A 416 5.21 -15.95 -9.72
CA PHE A 416 4.27 -16.03 -8.59
C PHE A 416 4.46 -17.32 -7.78
N LEU A 417 4.62 -18.46 -8.43
CA LEU A 417 4.80 -19.75 -7.77
C LEU A 417 6.18 -19.85 -7.08
N ASP A 418 7.25 -19.38 -7.72
CA ASP A 418 8.59 -19.33 -7.13
C ASP A 418 8.60 -18.45 -5.85
N GLY A 419 7.77 -17.40 -5.83
CA GLY A 419 7.60 -16.54 -4.65
C GLY A 419 7.01 -17.27 -3.45
N ILE A 420 6.13 -18.26 -3.67
CA ILE A 420 5.57 -19.09 -2.59
C ILE A 420 6.69 -19.90 -1.91
N ASP A 421 7.60 -20.48 -2.68
CA ASP A 421 8.71 -21.30 -2.17
C ASP A 421 9.64 -20.44 -1.32
N LEU A 422 9.89 -19.20 -1.74
CA LEU A 422 10.69 -18.25 -0.96
C LEU A 422 10.01 -17.86 0.35
N TYR A 423 8.72 -17.53 0.31
CA TYR A 423 7.99 -17.18 1.54
C TYR A 423 7.85 -18.37 2.49
N GLU A 424 7.64 -19.58 1.98
CA GLU A 424 7.62 -20.79 2.81
C GLU A 424 8.91 -20.89 3.63
N LYS A 425 10.08 -20.68 2.99
CA LYS A 425 11.37 -20.72 3.65
C LYS A 425 11.63 -19.54 4.59
N ILE A 426 11.25 -18.33 4.18
CA ILE A 426 11.37 -17.12 5.04
C ILE A 426 10.53 -17.28 6.31
N ILE A 427 9.28 -17.72 6.19
CA ILE A 427 8.36 -17.90 7.32
C ILE A 427 8.89 -18.99 8.27
N ASP A 428 9.34 -20.12 7.74
CA ASP A 428 9.93 -21.18 8.54
C ASP A 428 11.14 -20.67 9.34
N ASN A 429 12.06 -19.97 8.68
CA ASN A 429 13.26 -19.41 9.34
C ASN A 429 12.90 -18.35 10.39
N LEU A 430 12.00 -17.43 10.09
CA LEU A 430 11.56 -16.38 11.02
C LEU A 430 10.83 -16.94 12.24
N ALA A 431 9.89 -17.85 12.02
CA ALA A 431 9.10 -18.41 13.10
C ALA A 431 9.91 -19.34 14.01
N ASN A 432 11.04 -19.85 13.53
CA ASN A 432 11.91 -20.78 14.28
C ASN A 432 13.22 -20.13 14.77
N ILE A 433 13.34 -18.79 14.78
CA ILE A 433 14.46 -18.12 15.47
C ILE A 433 14.48 -18.57 16.93
N PRO A 434 15.63 -19.07 17.47
CA PRO A 434 15.72 -19.54 18.85
C PRO A 434 15.23 -18.50 19.87
N ALA A 435 14.56 -18.97 20.92
CA ALA A 435 14.04 -18.11 21.97
C ALA A 435 15.11 -17.36 22.77
N ASP A 436 16.30 -17.95 22.85
CA ASP A 436 17.49 -17.43 23.54
C ASP A 436 18.49 -16.74 22.60
N TYR A 437 18.03 -16.37 21.40
CA TYR A 437 18.89 -15.69 20.45
C TYR A 437 19.45 -14.40 21.06
N THR A 438 20.78 -14.29 21.06
CA THR A 438 21.52 -13.08 21.41
C THR A 438 22.34 -12.68 20.17
N ALA A 439 22.23 -11.44 19.74
CA ALA A 439 23.04 -10.94 18.63
C ALA A 439 24.54 -10.99 19.00
N GLU A 440 25.41 -11.11 17.98
CA GLU A 440 26.86 -11.14 18.16
C GLU A 440 27.43 -9.93 18.91
N ASP A 441 26.76 -8.78 18.81
CA ASP A 441 27.11 -7.53 19.52
C ASP A 441 26.50 -7.43 20.94
N GLY A 442 25.79 -8.47 21.40
CA GLY A 442 25.12 -8.52 22.70
C GLY A 442 23.78 -7.77 22.75
N THR A 443 23.27 -7.28 21.64
CA THR A 443 21.98 -6.60 21.58
C THR A 443 20.83 -7.61 21.70
N GLU A 444 19.93 -7.40 22.67
CA GLU A 444 18.72 -8.21 22.84
C GLU A 444 17.60 -7.70 21.92
N TYR A 445 17.59 -8.09 20.65
CA TYR A 445 16.56 -7.68 19.67
C TYR A 445 15.17 -8.27 19.93
N LEU A 446 15.10 -9.31 20.77
CA LEU A 446 13.86 -10.04 21.03
C LEU A 446 13.11 -9.52 22.27
N LYS A 447 13.66 -8.51 22.95
CA LYS A 447 12.96 -7.85 24.05
C LYS A 447 12.44 -6.50 23.62
N VAL A 448 11.20 -6.46 23.17
CA VAL A 448 10.46 -5.19 23.11
C VAL A 448 10.23 -4.76 24.57
N THR A 449 10.97 -3.75 25.03
CA THR A 449 10.63 -3.11 26.30
C THR A 449 9.29 -2.43 26.10
N ALA A 450 8.25 -3.00 26.71
CA ALA A 450 6.95 -2.35 26.82
C ALA A 450 7.17 -0.89 27.29
N ARG A 451 6.81 0.07 26.47
CA ARG A 451 6.77 1.49 26.80
C ARG A 451 5.41 1.87 27.34
#